data_5d7147d3ef553e126d2dcaec5d6ea8e0
#
_entry.id   5d7147d3ef553e126d2dcaec5d6ea8e0
#
_cell.length_a   1.000
_cell.length_b   1.000
_cell.length_c   1.000
_cell.angle_alpha   90.00
_cell.angle_beta   90.00
_cell.angle_gamma   90.00
#
_symmetry.space_group_name_H-M   'P 1'
#
loop_
_entity.id
_entity.type
_entity.pdbx_description
1 polymer ?
#
loop_
_entity_poly.entity_id
_entity_poly.type
_entity_poly.pdbx_seq_one_letter_code
_entity_poly.pdbx_strand_id
1 'polypeptide(L)' 'MKNLINELSSLKKERESLSNKFNDAMQQKNISKALEIKVRQDSICDKRINVYDSMIKLQSNE' A
#
# COMPACT_ATOMS: atom_id res chain seq x y z
N MET A 1 -14.70 -12.38 3.37
CA MET A 1 -14.58 -11.32 2.34
C MET A 1 -14.59 -9.91 2.90
N LYS A 2 -15.50 -9.62 3.83
CA LYS A 2 -15.54 -8.26 4.42
C LYS A 2 -14.20 -7.81 5.00
N ASN A 3 -13.48 -8.71 5.68
CA ASN A 3 -12.20 -8.37 6.29
C ASN A 3 -11.13 -8.03 5.24
N LEU A 4 -11.13 -8.74 4.10
CA LEU A 4 -10.18 -8.47 3.04
C LEU A 4 -10.47 -7.14 2.35
N ILE A 5 -11.75 -6.81 2.16
CA ILE A 5 -12.15 -5.53 1.58
C ILE A 5 -11.75 -4.38 2.50
N ASN A 6 -11.96 -4.52 3.80
CA ASN A 6 -11.55 -3.52 4.78
C ASN A 6 -10.04 -3.34 4.80
N GLU A 7 -9.30 -4.42 4.68
CA GLU A 7 -7.84 -4.40 4.62
C GLU A 7 -7.34 -3.65 3.39
N LEU A 8 -7.94 -3.91 2.23
CA LEU A 8 -7.61 -3.18 1.00
C LEU A 8 -7.91 -1.70 1.13
N SER A 9 -9.03 -1.35 1.73
CA SER A 9 -9.41 0.04 1.95
C SER A 9 -8.40 0.76 2.83
N SER A 10 -7.96 0.12 3.91
CA SER A 10 -6.93 0.67 4.80
C SER A 10 -5.60 0.86 4.09
N LEU A 11 -5.19 -0.14 3.31
CA LEU A 11 -3.94 -0.07 2.54
C LEU A 11 -3.99 1.04 1.50
N LYS A 12 -5.15 1.25 0.87
CA LYS A 12 -5.33 2.32 -0.10
C LYS A 12 -5.14 3.69 0.56
N LYS A 13 -5.73 3.89 1.74
CA LYS A 13 -5.59 5.15 2.48
C LYS A 13 -4.15 5.41 2.88
N GLU A 14 -3.45 4.38 3.37
CA GLU A 14 -2.05 4.51 3.71
C GLU A 14 -1.20 4.87 2.49
N ARG A 15 -1.48 4.23 1.36
CA ARG A 15 -0.75 4.48 0.13
C ARG A 15 -0.95 5.92 -0.34
N GLU A 16 -2.17 6.42 -0.29
CA GLU A 16 -2.44 7.81 -0.68
C GLU A 16 -1.73 8.79 0.24
N SER A 17 -1.75 8.55 1.55
CA SER A 17 -1.06 9.37 2.53
C SER A 17 0.44 9.38 2.28
N LEU A 18 1.04 8.21 2.02
CA LEU A 18 2.46 8.11 1.72
C LEU A 18 2.81 8.79 0.41
N SER A 19 1.94 8.71 -0.60
CA SER A 19 2.15 9.38 -1.87
C SER A 19 2.22 10.89 -1.69
N ASN A 20 1.33 11.46 -0.88
CA ASN A 20 1.34 12.88 -0.57
C ASN A 20 2.62 13.27 0.17
N LYS A 21 3.03 12.47 1.14
CA LYS A 21 4.28 12.71 1.87
C LYS A 21 5.50 12.62 0.98
N PHE A 22 5.49 11.67 0.04
CA PHE A 22 6.57 11.51 -0.92
C PHE A 22 6.69 12.78 -1.79
N ASN A 23 5.57 13.27 -2.31
CA ASN A 23 5.56 14.48 -3.12
C ASN A 23 6.08 15.68 -2.34
N ASP A 24 5.66 15.84 -1.09
CA ASP A 24 6.16 16.91 -0.22
C ASP A 24 7.66 16.80 0.00
N ALA A 25 8.17 15.60 0.27
CA ALA A 25 9.59 15.39 0.47
C ALA A 25 10.39 15.73 -0.79
N MET A 26 9.86 15.39 -1.97
CA MET A 26 10.50 15.72 -3.25
C MET A 26 10.52 17.22 -3.49
N GLN A 27 9.43 17.92 -3.16
CA GLN A 27 9.37 19.38 -3.29
C GLN A 27 10.38 20.08 -2.38
N GLN A 28 10.59 19.53 -1.20
CA GLN A 28 11.59 20.05 -0.24
C GLN A 28 13.00 19.56 -0.54
N LYS A 29 13.17 18.75 -1.57
CA LYS A 29 14.44 18.14 -1.97
C LYS A 29 15.03 17.26 -0.87
N ASN A 30 14.19 16.70 -0.02
CA ASN A 30 14.62 15.80 1.05
C ASN A 30 14.59 14.35 0.53
N ILE A 31 15.67 13.98 -0.15
CA ILE A 31 15.76 12.69 -0.85
C ILE A 31 15.75 11.52 0.13
N SER A 32 16.43 11.66 1.28
CA SER A 32 16.45 10.59 2.29
C SER A 32 15.07 10.23 2.77
N LYS A 33 14.25 11.25 3.06
CA LYS A 33 12.87 11.03 3.51
C LYS A 33 12.02 10.43 2.40
N ALA A 34 12.20 10.89 1.17
CA ALA A 34 11.48 10.34 0.03
C ALA A 34 11.77 8.85 -0.17
N LEU A 35 13.03 8.43 -0.01
CA LEU A 35 13.41 7.03 -0.11
C LEU A 35 12.78 6.18 0.99
N GLU A 36 12.74 6.68 2.22
CA GLU A 36 12.07 5.97 3.32
C GLU A 36 10.59 5.76 3.02
N ILE A 37 9.93 6.78 2.49
CA ILE A 37 8.51 6.70 2.14
C ILE A 37 8.31 5.68 1.02
N LYS A 38 9.20 5.67 0.04
CA LYS A 38 9.10 4.71 -1.07
C LYS A 38 9.21 3.27 -0.59
N VAL A 39 10.11 3.01 0.35
CA VAL A 39 10.25 1.67 0.94
C VAL A 39 8.94 1.25 1.61
N ARG A 40 8.29 2.16 2.33
CA ARG A 40 6.98 1.87 2.94
C ARG A 40 5.91 1.61 1.90
N GLN A 41 5.89 2.37 0.81
CA GLN A 41 4.96 2.15 -0.29
C GLN A 41 5.14 0.77 -0.91
N ASP A 42 6.37 0.33 -1.11
CA ASP A 42 6.67 -0.99 -1.66
C ASP A 42 6.15 -2.10 -0.73
N SER A 43 6.32 -1.91 0.59
CA SER A 43 5.79 -2.86 1.58
C SER A 43 4.26 -2.95 1.51
N ILE A 44 3.59 -1.82 1.33
CA ILE A 44 2.13 -1.79 1.19
C ILE A 44 1.70 -2.49 -0.09
N CYS A 45 2.42 -2.32 -1.19
CA CYS A 45 2.15 -3.03 -2.43
C CYS A 45 2.23 -4.54 -2.24
N ASP A 46 3.23 -5.03 -1.53
CA ASP A 46 3.37 -6.45 -1.23
C ASP A 46 2.18 -6.96 -0.42
N LYS A 47 1.74 -6.19 0.57
CA LYS A 47 0.56 -6.55 1.36
C LYS A 47 -0.70 -6.62 0.50
N ARG A 48 -0.87 -5.67 -0.43
CA ARG A 48 -2.01 -5.68 -1.35
C ARG A 48 -2.00 -6.93 -2.24
N ILE A 49 -0.86 -7.30 -2.75
CA ILE A 49 -0.72 -8.51 -3.57
C ILE A 49 -1.12 -9.75 -2.76
N ASN A 50 -0.69 -9.83 -1.51
CA ASN A 50 -1.05 -10.94 -0.63
C ASN A 50 -2.56 -11.01 -0.38
N VAL A 51 -3.21 -9.86 -0.21
CA VAL A 51 -4.67 -9.82 -0.02
C VAL A 51 -5.38 -10.29 -1.28
N TYR A 52 -4.98 -9.83 -2.46
CA TYR A 52 -5.57 -10.27 -3.72
C TYR A 52 -5.36 -11.76 -3.94
N ASP A 53 -4.20 -12.29 -3.62
CA ASP A 53 -3.91 -13.71 -3.72
C ASP A 53 -4.85 -14.52 -2.82
N SER A 54 -5.08 -14.06 -1.60
CA SER A 54 -6.03 -14.69 -0.68
C SER A 54 -7.45 -14.69 -1.25
N MET A 55 -7.85 -13.59 -1.88
CA MET A 55 -9.17 -13.50 -2.52
C MET A 55 -9.31 -14.51 -3.66
N ILE A 56 -8.28 -14.64 -4.48
CA ILE A 56 -8.28 -15.60 -5.59
C ILE A 56 -8.39 -17.03 -5.05
N LYS A 57 -7.66 -17.35 -4.00
CA LYS A 57 -7.72 -18.68 -3.39
C LYS A 57 -9.08 -19.00 -2.85
N LEU A 58 -9.76 -18.03 -2.24
CA LEU A 58 -11.13 -18.22 -1.75
C LEU A 58 -12.10 -18.50 -2.89
N GLN A 59 -11.95 -17.81 -4.01
CA GLN A 59 -12.78 -18.06 -5.18
C GLN A 59 -12.51 -19.42 -5.81
N SER A 60 -11.26 -19.85 -5.82
CA SER A 60 -10.88 -21.14 -6.42
C SER A 60 -11.44 -22.33 -5.66
N ASN A 61 -11.73 -22.18 -4.39
CA ASN A 61 -12.25 -23.25 -3.55
C ASN A 61 -13.76 -23.43 -3.66
N GLU A 62 -14.42 -22.58 -4.37
CA GLU A 62 -15.85 -22.70 -4.65
C GLU A 62 -16.08 -23.51 -5.91
#